data_0445a66c81b46b5550b7206f4389e381
#
_entry.id   0445a66c81b46b5550b7206f4389e381
#
_cell.length_a   1.000
_cell.length_b   1.000
_cell.length_c   1.000
_cell.angle_alpha   90.00
_cell.angle_beta   90.00
_cell.angle_gamma   90.00
#
_symmetry.space_group_name_H-M   'P 1'
#
loop_
_entity.id
_entity.type
_entity.pdbx_description
1 polymer ?
#
loop_
_entity_poly.entity_id
_entity_poly.type
_entity_poly.pdbx_seq_one_letter_code
_entity_poly.pdbx_strand_id
1 'polypeptide(L)'
;VNQFNDIGGVNLCVNQKALSVDHLEVCGSEAIQSLIEGIEQAEGGAGAPTYPVALPGCSHFLSIPYTPGRAIIDAGLPLVLATDHNPGSAPSGDMTMVVRLASLKMGVLPVEAVAAATLNGAAAMEVADEVGCLALGHRANFVLTHPMEGIQDIAYRFTDAVVDKVFINGEIWEG
;
A
#
# COMPACT_ATOMS: atom_id res chain seq x y z
N VAL A 1 -2.14 2.11 13.70
CA VAL A 1 -1.36 2.75 14.78
C VAL A 1 -0.68 4.02 14.29
N ASN A 2 -0.23 4.89 15.18
CA ASN A 2 0.46 6.15 14.85
C ASN A 2 -0.34 7.05 13.86
N GLN A 3 -1.68 7.03 13.95
CA GLN A 3 -2.54 7.88 13.12
C GLN A 3 -2.53 9.34 13.61
N PHE A 4 -2.68 9.56 14.90
CA PHE A 4 -2.76 10.88 15.50
C PHE A 4 -1.57 11.19 16.43
N ASN A 5 -1.03 10.18 17.07
CA ASN A 5 0.09 10.29 18.02
C ASN A 5 0.99 9.07 17.92
N ASP A 6 2.27 9.27 18.20
CA ASP A 6 3.20 8.15 18.40
C ASP A 6 3.18 7.75 19.88
N ILE A 7 2.70 6.53 20.12
CA ILE A 7 2.63 5.90 21.45
C ILE A 7 3.38 4.57 21.49
N GLY A 8 4.33 4.36 20.59
CA GLY A 8 5.10 3.12 20.48
C GLY A 8 4.34 1.95 19.86
N GLY A 9 3.23 2.22 19.14
CA GLY A 9 2.39 1.20 18.53
C GLY A 9 3.11 0.39 17.45
N VAL A 10 4.01 1.01 16.69
CA VAL A 10 4.82 0.32 15.67
C VAL A 10 5.72 -0.72 16.33
N ASN A 11 6.44 -0.34 17.39
CA ASN A 11 7.33 -1.24 18.12
C ASN A 11 6.57 -2.44 18.70
N LEU A 12 5.34 -2.19 19.19
CA LEU A 12 4.49 -3.27 19.70
C LEU A 12 4.12 -4.24 18.57
N CYS A 13 3.70 -3.74 17.40
CA CYS A 13 3.35 -4.58 16.25
C CYS A 13 4.54 -5.43 15.78
N VAL A 14 5.72 -4.83 15.65
CA VAL A 14 6.95 -5.54 15.28
C VAL A 14 7.30 -6.63 16.29
N ASN A 15 7.29 -6.30 17.59
CA ASN A 15 7.60 -7.25 18.67
C ASN A 15 6.60 -8.42 18.74
N GLN A 16 5.34 -8.17 18.37
CA GLN A 16 4.31 -9.21 18.31
C GLN A 16 4.26 -9.93 16.95
N LYS A 17 5.15 -9.57 16.02
CA LYS A 17 5.20 -10.15 14.66
C LYS A 17 3.86 -10.03 13.92
N ALA A 18 3.22 -8.86 14.07
CA ALA A 18 2.02 -8.56 13.30
C ALA A 18 2.36 -8.52 11.80
N LEU A 19 1.46 -9.03 10.95
CA LEU A 19 1.66 -9.03 9.50
C LEU A 19 1.74 -7.61 8.93
N SER A 20 0.96 -6.70 9.47
CA SER A 20 0.97 -5.30 9.06
C SER A 20 0.87 -4.34 10.23
N VAL A 21 1.24 -3.10 9.95
CA VAL A 21 0.99 -1.95 10.80
C VAL A 21 0.45 -0.81 9.95
N ASP A 22 -0.79 -0.42 10.23
CA ASP A 22 -1.58 0.44 9.35
C ASP A 22 -1.62 1.88 9.86
N HIS A 23 -1.93 2.83 8.95
CA HIS A 23 -1.95 4.28 9.11
C HIS A 23 -0.57 4.92 9.00
N LEU A 24 0.15 5.09 10.10
CA LEU A 24 1.52 5.62 10.11
C LEU A 24 1.65 7.10 9.72
N GLU A 25 0.58 7.92 9.86
CA GLU A 25 0.63 9.35 9.57
C GLU A 25 1.65 10.07 10.48
N VAL A 26 1.80 9.59 11.73
CA VAL A 26 2.82 10.05 12.67
C VAL A 26 3.89 8.96 12.82
N CYS A 27 4.67 8.74 11.76
CA CYS A 27 5.76 7.76 11.73
C CYS A 27 7.11 8.48 11.70
N GLY A 28 7.75 8.56 12.85
CA GLY A 28 9.09 9.14 12.98
C GLY A 28 10.21 8.14 12.68
N SER A 29 11.47 8.62 12.81
CA SER A 29 12.66 7.80 12.53
C SER A 29 12.76 6.56 13.43
N GLU A 30 12.31 6.62 14.68
CA GLU A 30 12.32 5.48 15.61
C GLU A 30 11.38 4.37 15.15
N ALA A 31 10.18 4.75 14.67
CA ALA A 31 9.22 3.78 14.14
C ALA A 31 9.74 3.13 12.83
N ILE A 32 10.36 3.92 11.95
CA ILE A 32 11.01 3.39 10.73
C ILE A 32 12.13 2.42 11.10
N GLN A 33 12.98 2.77 12.07
CA GLN A 33 14.06 1.91 12.53
C GLN A 33 13.54 0.58 13.09
N SER A 34 12.46 0.61 13.87
CA SER A 34 11.82 -0.62 14.37
C SER A 34 11.30 -1.52 13.26
N LEU A 35 10.76 -0.95 12.18
CA LEU A 35 10.32 -1.72 11.01
C LEU A 35 11.50 -2.37 10.28
N ILE A 36 12.63 -1.65 10.13
CA ILE A 36 13.86 -2.21 9.55
C ILE A 36 14.33 -3.42 10.36
N GLU A 37 14.45 -3.26 11.68
CA GLU A 37 14.86 -4.34 12.58
C GLU A 37 13.90 -5.55 12.52
N GLY A 38 12.59 -5.30 12.35
CA GLY A 38 11.59 -6.35 12.17
C GLY A 38 11.79 -7.15 10.87
N ILE A 39 12.16 -6.48 9.77
CA ILE A 39 12.47 -7.14 8.50
C ILE A 39 13.77 -7.95 8.61
N GLU A 40 14.83 -7.37 9.17
CA GLU A 40 16.11 -8.07 9.37
C GLU A 40 15.94 -9.32 10.23
N GLN A 41 15.11 -9.27 11.27
CA GLN A 41 14.78 -10.43 12.10
C GLN A 41 14.02 -11.51 11.31
N ALA A 42 13.09 -11.10 10.45
CA ALA A 42 12.34 -12.03 9.60
C ALA A 42 13.25 -12.71 8.57
N GLU A 43 14.15 -11.98 7.92
CA GLU A 43 15.17 -12.52 7.01
C GLU A 43 16.12 -13.48 7.74
N GLY A 44 16.41 -13.24 9.00
CA GLY A 44 17.14 -14.14 9.88
C GLY A 44 16.36 -15.40 10.32
N GLY A 45 15.13 -15.59 9.85
CA GLY A 45 14.29 -16.75 10.15
C GLY A 45 13.44 -16.60 11.42
N ALA A 46 13.29 -15.40 11.98
CA ALA A 46 12.54 -15.14 13.20
C ALA A 46 11.03 -14.89 12.96
N GLY A 47 10.49 -15.22 11.80
CA GLY A 47 9.06 -15.08 11.45
C GLY A 47 8.83 -14.25 10.18
N ALA A 48 7.60 -13.76 9.98
CA ALA A 48 7.27 -12.89 8.86
C ALA A 48 7.60 -11.42 9.18
N PRO A 49 7.92 -10.57 8.17
CA PRO A 49 8.10 -9.14 8.37
C PRO A 49 6.78 -8.45 8.70
N THR A 50 6.84 -7.33 9.43
CA THR A 50 5.68 -6.45 9.64
C THR A 50 5.66 -5.40 8.52
N TYR A 51 4.64 -5.43 7.67
CA TYR A 51 4.50 -4.53 6.53
C TYR A 51 3.95 -3.16 6.94
N PRO A 52 4.59 -2.03 6.56
CA PRO A 52 4.02 -0.70 6.74
C PRO A 52 2.90 -0.46 5.72
N VAL A 53 1.69 -0.20 6.18
CA VAL A 53 0.51 0.07 5.33
C VAL A 53 0.10 1.53 5.46
N ALA A 54 0.08 2.25 4.35
CA ALA A 54 -0.43 3.61 4.27
C ALA A 54 -1.87 3.63 3.76
N LEU A 55 -2.66 4.51 4.33
CA LEU A 55 -4.09 4.68 4.08
C LEU A 55 -4.40 6.11 3.62
N PRO A 56 -3.88 6.55 2.45
CA PRO A 56 -3.94 7.96 2.05
C PRO A 56 -5.37 8.45 1.79
N GLY A 57 -6.33 7.57 1.53
CA GLY A 57 -7.74 7.92 1.44
C GLY A 57 -8.30 8.44 2.77
N CYS A 58 -7.96 7.79 3.87
CA CYS A 58 -8.31 8.21 5.22
C CYS A 58 -7.66 9.55 5.58
N SER A 59 -6.35 9.68 5.36
CA SER A 59 -5.62 10.93 5.63
C SER A 59 -6.21 12.10 4.84
N HIS A 60 -6.60 11.87 3.58
CA HIS A 60 -7.23 12.87 2.73
C HIS A 60 -8.60 13.29 3.27
N PHE A 61 -9.46 12.32 3.58
CA PHE A 61 -10.83 12.57 4.06
C PHE A 61 -10.85 13.32 5.39
N LEU A 62 -9.97 12.95 6.32
CA LEU A 62 -9.84 13.59 7.63
C LEU A 62 -9.02 14.89 7.62
N SER A 63 -8.40 15.26 6.49
CA SER A 63 -7.51 16.42 6.38
C SER A 63 -6.35 16.40 7.40
N ILE A 64 -5.80 15.22 7.66
CA ILE A 64 -4.62 15.01 8.52
C ILE A 64 -3.35 14.81 7.66
N PRO A 65 -2.15 14.86 8.26
CA PRO A 65 -0.91 14.54 7.55
C PRO A 65 -0.97 13.17 6.87
N TYR A 66 -0.20 13.02 5.80
CA TYR A 66 -0.05 11.72 5.12
C TYR A 66 1.12 10.93 5.73
N THR A 67 1.02 9.62 5.67
CA THR A 67 2.12 8.70 5.96
C THR A 67 3.38 9.13 5.19
N PRO A 68 4.58 9.15 5.81
CA PRO A 68 5.83 9.57 5.16
C PRO A 68 6.33 8.48 4.18
N GLY A 69 5.56 8.25 3.10
CA GLY A 69 5.80 7.15 2.16
C GLY A 69 7.18 7.15 1.52
N ARG A 70 7.70 8.34 1.15
CA ARG A 70 9.06 8.44 0.60
C ARG A 70 10.11 7.98 1.59
N ALA A 71 10.03 8.40 2.86
CA ALA A 71 11.00 8.01 3.88
C ALA A 71 10.96 6.49 4.17
N ILE A 72 9.78 5.90 4.16
CA ILE A 72 9.59 4.45 4.32
C ILE A 72 10.27 3.69 3.16
N ILE A 73 10.03 4.10 1.92
CA ILE A 73 10.63 3.45 0.73
C ILE A 73 12.14 3.66 0.69
N ASP A 74 12.64 4.87 0.98
CA ASP A 74 14.08 5.16 1.01
C ASP A 74 14.82 4.39 2.10
N ALA A 75 14.12 3.98 3.15
CA ALA A 75 14.63 3.06 4.17
C ALA A 75 14.65 1.59 3.73
N GLY A 76 14.26 1.26 2.49
CA GLY A 76 14.21 -0.10 1.96
C GLY A 76 12.99 -0.90 2.41
N LEU A 77 12.00 -0.27 3.03
CA LEU A 77 10.81 -0.94 3.53
C LEU A 77 9.75 -1.13 2.43
N PRO A 78 9.08 -2.28 2.36
CA PRO A 78 8.05 -2.58 1.37
C PRO A 78 6.72 -1.91 1.75
N LEU A 79 6.59 -0.62 1.41
CA LEU A 79 5.34 0.13 1.63
C LEU A 79 4.16 -0.59 0.96
N VAL A 80 3.05 -0.70 1.67
CA VAL A 80 1.76 -1.20 1.18
C VAL A 80 0.74 -0.07 1.13
N LEU A 81 -0.17 -0.13 0.18
CA LEU A 81 -1.30 0.79 0.07
C LEU A 81 -2.62 0.03 0.21
N ALA A 82 -3.54 0.60 0.99
CA ALA A 82 -4.90 0.08 1.15
C ALA A 82 -5.94 1.20 1.22
N THR A 83 -7.22 0.86 1.01
CA THR A 83 -8.31 1.83 1.00
C THR A 83 -8.77 2.27 2.38
N ASP A 84 -8.64 1.39 3.37
CA ASP A 84 -9.31 1.57 4.67
C ASP A 84 -10.83 1.79 4.52
N HIS A 85 -11.46 1.13 3.55
CA HIS A 85 -12.85 1.40 3.21
C HIS A 85 -13.79 1.23 4.41
N ASN A 86 -14.31 2.35 4.91
CA ASN A 86 -15.23 2.39 6.04
C ASN A 86 -16.10 3.66 5.96
N PRO A 87 -17.30 3.67 6.58
CA PRO A 87 -18.23 4.82 6.50
C PRO A 87 -17.77 6.05 7.30
N GLY A 88 -16.81 5.91 8.22
CA GLY A 88 -16.39 6.97 9.14
C GLY A 88 -15.32 7.90 8.58
N SER A 89 -14.25 7.33 8.04
CA SER A 89 -13.04 8.08 7.68
C SER A 89 -12.48 7.79 6.29
N ALA A 90 -13.02 6.79 5.58
CA ALA A 90 -12.57 6.44 4.23
C ALA A 90 -13.73 5.83 3.42
N PRO A 91 -14.75 6.62 3.03
CA PRO A 91 -15.97 6.08 2.42
C PRO A 91 -15.78 5.67 0.95
N SER A 92 -14.55 5.64 0.44
CA SER A 92 -14.23 5.23 -0.93
C SER A 92 -13.39 3.96 -0.95
N GLY A 93 -13.83 2.95 -1.72
CA GLY A 93 -13.06 1.74 -2.04
C GLY A 93 -12.18 1.87 -3.29
N ASP A 94 -12.01 3.08 -3.84
CA ASP A 94 -11.27 3.30 -5.09
C ASP A 94 -9.75 3.23 -4.88
N MET A 95 -9.15 2.08 -5.23
CA MET A 95 -7.70 1.89 -5.19
C MET A 95 -6.96 2.78 -6.19
N THR A 96 -7.59 3.21 -7.30
CA THR A 96 -6.96 4.17 -8.23
C THR A 96 -6.73 5.51 -7.53
N MET A 97 -7.70 5.96 -6.75
CA MET A 97 -7.57 7.18 -5.94
C MET A 97 -6.47 7.03 -4.87
N VAL A 98 -6.35 5.88 -4.24
CA VAL A 98 -5.30 5.58 -3.24
C VAL A 98 -3.91 5.68 -3.88
N VAL A 99 -3.70 5.05 -5.04
CA VAL A 99 -2.43 5.12 -5.80
C VAL A 99 -2.10 6.57 -6.21
N ARG A 100 -3.09 7.33 -6.65
CA ARG A 100 -2.94 8.75 -7.00
C ARG A 100 -2.51 9.59 -5.80
N LEU A 101 -3.19 9.43 -4.67
CA LEU A 101 -2.84 10.16 -3.44
C LEU A 101 -1.43 9.83 -2.95
N ALA A 102 -1.01 8.56 -3.02
CA ALA A 102 0.35 8.17 -2.68
C ALA A 102 1.37 8.91 -3.54
N SER A 103 1.15 9.00 -4.85
CA SER A 103 2.05 9.72 -5.76
C SER A 103 2.00 11.24 -5.57
N LEU A 104 0.82 11.83 -5.41
CA LEU A 104 0.65 13.27 -5.36
C LEU A 104 0.98 13.88 -3.99
N LYS A 105 0.88 13.11 -2.91
CA LYS A 105 0.93 13.62 -1.53
C LYS A 105 2.02 13.00 -0.65
N MET A 106 2.50 11.80 -0.98
CA MET A 106 3.45 11.06 -0.15
C MET A 106 4.84 10.95 -0.77
N GLY A 107 5.08 11.56 -1.95
CA GLY A 107 6.36 11.51 -2.67
C GLY A 107 6.70 10.12 -3.23
N VAL A 108 5.72 9.25 -3.37
CA VAL A 108 5.87 7.91 -3.93
C VAL A 108 5.79 7.98 -5.44
N LEU A 109 6.75 7.38 -6.15
CA LEU A 109 6.68 7.33 -7.62
C LEU A 109 5.48 6.49 -8.09
N PRO A 110 4.84 6.81 -9.24
CA PRO A 110 3.68 6.05 -9.71
C PRO A 110 3.92 4.54 -9.83
N VAL A 111 5.10 4.12 -10.26
CA VAL A 111 5.48 2.69 -10.34
C VAL A 111 5.59 2.06 -8.96
N GLU A 112 6.13 2.78 -7.97
CA GLU A 112 6.22 2.32 -6.58
C GLU A 112 4.82 2.23 -5.96
N ALA A 113 3.93 3.19 -6.24
CA ALA A 113 2.56 3.19 -5.75
C ALA A 113 1.75 2.00 -6.30
N VAL A 114 1.94 1.66 -7.59
CA VAL A 114 1.32 0.47 -8.17
C VAL A 114 1.89 -0.81 -7.53
N ALA A 115 3.20 -0.92 -7.35
CA ALA A 115 3.81 -2.06 -6.66
C ALA A 115 3.31 -2.19 -5.22
N ALA A 116 3.18 -1.06 -4.50
CA ALA A 116 2.65 -1.01 -3.14
C ALA A 116 1.19 -1.49 -3.05
N ALA A 117 0.38 -1.21 -4.08
CA ALA A 117 -1.02 -1.62 -4.15
C ALA A 117 -1.23 -3.05 -4.69
N THR A 118 -0.19 -3.71 -5.21
CA THR A 118 -0.27 -5.03 -5.85
C THR A 118 0.71 -6.03 -5.23
N LEU A 119 1.98 -5.98 -5.61
CA LEU A 119 3.02 -6.91 -5.15
C LEU A 119 3.17 -6.91 -3.62
N ASN A 120 3.37 -5.72 -3.04
CA ASN A 120 3.57 -5.62 -1.61
C ASN A 120 2.29 -5.92 -0.83
N GLY A 121 1.12 -5.53 -1.39
CA GLY A 121 -0.18 -5.88 -0.82
C GLY A 121 -0.40 -7.39 -0.75
N ALA A 122 -0.07 -8.11 -1.83
CA ALA A 122 -0.15 -9.57 -1.86
C ALA A 122 0.81 -10.22 -0.86
N ALA A 123 2.03 -9.69 -0.73
CA ALA A 123 3.02 -10.17 0.24
C ALA A 123 2.56 -9.96 1.69
N ALA A 124 2.02 -8.78 2.01
CA ALA A 124 1.48 -8.47 3.34
C ALA A 124 0.28 -9.34 3.72
N MET A 125 -0.46 -9.84 2.74
CA MET A 125 -1.59 -10.75 2.92
C MET A 125 -1.19 -12.24 2.87
N GLU A 126 0.10 -12.55 2.72
CA GLU A 126 0.64 -13.92 2.59
C GLU A 126 0.07 -14.71 1.40
N VAL A 127 -0.26 -14.01 0.28
CA VAL A 127 -0.81 -14.61 -0.95
C VAL A 127 0.01 -14.26 -2.20
N ALA A 128 1.28 -13.86 -2.01
CA ALA A 128 2.15 -13.43 -3.11
C ALA A 128 2.50 -14.54 -4.12
N ASP A 129 2.31 -15.79 -3.77
CA ASP A 129 2.44 -16.96 -4.64
C ASP A 129 1.23 -17.20 -5.54
N GLU A 130 0.11 -16.52 -5.26
CA GLU A 130 -1.14 -16.68 -6.01
C GLU A 130 -1.51 -15.42 -6.83
N VAL A 131 -1.25 -14.23 -6.29
CA VAL A 131 -1.70 -12.92 -6.84
C VAL A 131 -0.64 -11.84 -6.65
N GLY A 132 -0.93 -10.62 -7.12
CA GLY A 132 -0.06 -9.45 -6.97
C GLY A 132 0.75 -9.12 -8.22
N CYS A 133 0.95 -10.08 -9.11
CA CYS A 133 1.61 -9.88 -10.42
C CYS A 133 1.05 -10.82 -11.49
N LEU A 134 1.38 -10.54 -12.74
CA LEU A 134 1.10 -11.42 -13.86
C LEU A 134 2.29 -12.36 -14.08
N ALA A 135 2.22 -13.55 -13.49
CA ALA A 135 3.24 -14.58 -13.60
C ALA A 135 2.63 -15.95 -13.89
N LEU A 136 3.44 -16.87 -14.43
CA LEU A 136 3.00 -18.24 -14.68
C LEU A 136 2.64 -18.93 -13.34
N GLY A 137 1.44 -19.51 -13.29
CA GLY A 137 0.91 -20.15 -12.09
C GLY A 137 0.08 -19.25 -11.20
N HIS A 138 0.14 -17.92 -11.38
CA HIS A 138 -0.72 -17.00 -10.64
C HIS A 138 -2.15 -16.96 -11.21
N ARG A 139 -3.09 -16.53 -10.39
CA ARG A 139 -4.47 -16.30 -10.82
C ARG A 139 -4.50 -15.17 -11.84
N ALA A 140 -5.30 -15.34 -12.88
CA ALA A 140 -5.48 -14.32 -13.92
C ALA A 140 -6.40 -13.18 -13.43
N ASN A 141 -5.97 -12.48 -12.36
CA ASN A 141 -6.61 -11.31 -11.80
C ASN A 141 -5.85 -10.06 -12.25
N PHE A 142 -6.43 -9.27 -13.13
CA PHE A 142 -5.77 -8.07 -13.65
C PHE A 142 -6.79 -7.04 -14.13
N VAL A 143 -6.33 -5.82 -14.30
CA VAL A 143 -7.09 -4.74 -14.92
C VAL A 143 -6.48 -4.38 -16.27
N LEU A 144 -7.33 -4.08 -17.26
CA LEU A 144 -6.92 -3.33 -18.44
C LEU A 144 -7.22 -1.86 -18.21
N THR A 145 -6.29 -1.03 -18.59
CA THR A 145 -6.45 0.42 -18.51
C THR A 145 -6.87 0.98 -19.87
N HIS A 146 -7.52 2.14 -19.85
CA HIS A 146 -7.60 2.96 -21.05
C HIS A 146 -6.19 3.27 -21.57
N PRO A 147 -6.02 3.58 -22.89
CA PRO A 147 -4.72 3.91 -23.44
C PRO A 147 -4.04 5.04 -22.68
N MET A 148 -2.79 4.81 -22.28
CA MET A 148 -1.95 5.78 -21.58
C MET A 148 -0.53 5.76 -22.16
N GLU A 149 0.20 6.87 -22.05
CA GLU A 149 1.58 6.96 -22.54
C GLU A 149 2.57 6.25 -21.61
N GLY A 150 2.21 6.13 -20.32
CA GLY A 150 3.01 5.43 -19.33
C GLY A 150 2.33 5.42 -17.97
N ILE A 151 2.94 4.70 -17.01
CA ILE A 151 2.39 4.52 -15.66
C ILE A 151 2.18 5.85 -14.91
N GLN A 152 2.95 6.90 -15.25
CA GLN A 152 2.81 8.23 -14.68
C GLN A 152 1.45 8.87 -14.96
N ASP A 153 0.75 8.46 -16.02
CA ASP A 153 -0.56 8.98 -16.37
C ASP A 153 -1.60 8.67 -15.30
N ILE A 154 -1.40 7.61 -14.53
CA ILE A 154 -2.27 7.28 -13.39
C ILE A 154 -2.36 8.44 -12.40
N ALA A 155 -1.22 9.06 -12.09
CA ALA A 155 -1.16 10.20 -11.18
C ALA A 155 -1.42 11.53 -11.91
N TYR A 156 -0.90 11.72 -13.12
CA TYR A 156 -1.00 12.96 -13.87
C TYR A 156 -2.45 13.27 -14.29
N ARG A 157 -3.16 12.28 -14.81
CA ARG A 157 -4.57 12.40 -15.21
C ARG A 157 -5.48 12.02 -14.04
N PHE A 158 -5.35 12.72 -12.93
CA PHE A 158 -5.93 12.30 -11.64
C PHE A 158 -7.48 12.31 -11.58
N THR A 159 -8.17 12.87 -12.59
CA THR A 159 -9.63 12.84 -12.70
C THR A 159 -10.14 11.85 -13.73
N ASP A 160 -9.28 11.33 -14.61
CA ASP A 160 -9.69 10.45 -15.69
C ASP A 160 -9.95 9.03 -15.17
N ALA A 161 -10.89 8.33 -15.81
CA ALA A 161 -11.03 6.89 -15.56
C ALA A 161 -9.77 6.16 -16.07
N VAL A 162 -9.13 5.38 -15.21
CA VAL A 162 -7.94 4.60 -15.58
C VAL A 162 -8.34 3.20 -16.01
N VAL A 163 -9.24 2.57 -15.27
CA VAL A 163 -9.66 1.17 -15.50
C VAL A 163 -10.68 1.12 -16.62
N ASP A 164 -10.39 0.32 -17.66
CA ASP A 164 -11.32 -0.02 -18.74
C ASP A 164 -12.06 -1.34 -18.43
N LYS A 165 -11.31 -2.40 -18.05
CA LYS A 165 -11.88 -3.70 -17.72
C LYS A 165 -11.18 -4.35 -16.55
N VAL A 166 -11.94 -5.13 -15.78
CA VAL A 166 -11.44 -5.95 -14.67
C VAL A 166 -11.60 -7.42 -15.05
N PHE A 167 -10.55 -8.21 -14.80
CA PHE A 167 -10.57 -9.66 -14.97
C PHE A 167 -10.35 -10.34 -13.63
N ILE A 168 -11.20 -11.32 -13.32
CA ILE A 168 -11.08 -12.17 -12.13
C ILE A 168 -11.04 -13.63 -12.61
N ASN A 169 -9.96 -14.34 -12.29
CA ASN A 169 -9.69 -15.70 -12.76
C ASN A 169 -9.78 -15.86 -14.28
N GLY A 170 -9.40 -14.82 -15.04
CA GLY A 170 -9.42 -14.80 -16.50
C GLY A 170 -10.76 -14.43 -17.14
N GLU A 171 -11.81 -14.21 -16.36
CA GLU A 171 -13.12 -13.79 -16.84
C GLU A 171 -13.36 -12.31 -16.60
N ILE A 172 -14.05 -11.64 -17.52
CA ILE A 172 -14.43 -10.23 -17.35
C ILE A 172 -15.42 -10.13 -16.19
N TRP A 173 -15.12 -9.27 -15.24
CA TRP A 173 -16.03 -8.96 -14.15
C TRP A 173 -17.00 -7.85 -14.59
N GLU A 174 -18.28 -8.18 -14.58
CA GLU A 174 -19.39 -7.25 -14.85
C GLU A 174 -19.98 -6.83 -13.49
N GLY A 175 -19.40 -5.77 -12.88
CA GLY A 175 -19.78 -5.24 -11.57
C GLY A 175 -21.12 -4.55 -11.50
#